data_c57daee6dc92226ee5afcfdb2697afa8
#
_entry.id   c57daee6dc92226ee5afcfdb2697afa8
#
_cell.length_a   1.000
_cell.length_b   1.000
_cell.length_c   1.000
_cell.angle_alpha   90.00
_cell.angle_beta   90.00
_cell.angle_gamma   90.00
#
_symmetry.space_group_name_H-M   'P 1'
#
loop_
_entity.id
_entity.type
_entity.pdbx_description
1 polymer ?
#
loop_
_entity_poly.entity_id
_entity_poly.type
_entity_poly.pdbx_seq_one_letter_code
_entity_poly.pdbx_strand_id
1 'polypeptide(L)'
;MICPTDATNLYDDDIIRDPWPHYTRLRQKGPVVWMEALGNYAFTKYDVVRNGLRDHETYLSGLGTAADDFGCQHQRGNTVASDPTRHTILRQAILPPLKPANIADIKPRMQAVANEIVDACFAKNSFDVVTDLAQPMPLQVVQDLIGLPDFGKDNMLKWASAAFDMQGVQNQRGQAARSVIAEMRDFISKNATADTLKPGSWTHRISEMTEQGELDPELAPFAIRDYINPSLDTTISAIGHLMYHASLQPDIWEKITAQPALATNAAHEAVRIGTPIRSFSRHTSKPVEAAGHTIPQGARVMMLYASANRDEAIFPEADRFDIERRNARRHLGFGAGIHMCAGMHLAILEIECLIHAIAARSPKFEIGEPRIAMNNSICAFSELPIRALR
;
A
#
# COMPACT_ATOMS: atom_id res chain seq x y z
N MET A 1 25.86 21.14 8.16
CA MET A 1 25.98 20.21 9.32
C MET A 1 26.26 18.82 8.80
N ILE A 2 27.02 18.00 9.57
CA ILE A 2 27.23 16.58 9.20
C ILE A 2 25.90 15.85 9.31
N CYS A 3 25.52 15.09 8.27
CA CYS A 3 24.29 14.30 8.29
C CYS A 3 24.41 13.20 9.37
N PRO A 4 23.44 13.06 10.28
CA PRO A 4 23.44 11.95 11.24
C PRO A 4 23.39 10.60 10.52
N THR A 5 24.07 9.59 11.08
CA THR A 5 24.16 8.25 10.50
C THR A 5 23.43 7.20 11.36
N ASP A 6 22.99 6.11 10.72
CA ASP A 6 22.44 4.95 11.38
C ASP A 6 22.84 3.66 10.62
N ALA A 7 23.36 2.69 11.36
CA ALA A 7 23.85 1.44 10.80
C ALA A 7 22.77 0.36 10.63
N THR A 8 21.50 0.65 11.01
CA THR A 8 20.40 -0.32 10.94
C THR A 8 20.06 -0.65 9.50
N ASN A 9 19.95 -1.93 9.19
CA ASN A 9 19.35 -2.39 7.97
C ASN A 9 17.84 -2.60 8.20
N LEU A 10 17.01 -1.71 7.66
CA LEU A 10 15.55 -1.75 7.85
C LEU A 10 14.87 -2.99 7.25
N TYR A 11 15.61 -3.85 6.56
CA TYR A 11 15.13 -5.08 5.92
C TYR A 11 15.54 -6.35 6.67
N ASP A 12 16.19 -6.24 7.84
CA ASP A 12 16.47 -7.37 8.71
C ASP A 12 15.18 -7.88 9.35
N ASP A 13 15.11 -9.19 9.59
CA ASP A 13 13.89 -9.88 10.01
C ASP A 13 13.34 -9.39 11.34
N ASP A 14 14.19 -9.10 12.30
CA ASP A 14 13.80 -8.55 13.61
C ASP A 14 13.24 -7.13 13.49
N ILE A 15 13.83 -6.32 12.60
CA ILE A 15 13.35 -4.96 12.30
C ILE A 15 11.98 -5.01 11.59
N ILE A 16 11.80 -5.95 10.66
CA ILE A 16 10.51 -6.11 9.98
C ILE A 16 9.40 -6.51 10.95
N ARG A 17 9.72 -7.34 11.96
CA ARG A 17 8.75 -7.76 12.98
C ARG A 17 8.30 -6.62 13.89
N ASP A 18 9.20 -5.72 14.24
CA ASP A 18 8.87 -4.53 15.06
C ASP A 18 9.66 -3.30 14.60
N PRO A 19 9.21 -2.61 13.54
CA PRO A 19 9.93 -1.48 12.98
C PRO A 19 9.77 -0.18 13.79
N TRP A 20 8.79 -0.10 14.68
CA TRP A 20 8.35 1.15 15.30
C TRP A 20 9.41 1.81 16.19
N PRO A 21 10.12 1.09 17.09
CA PRO A 21 11.20 1.67 17.89
C PRO A 21 12.33 2.24 17.02
N HIS A 22 12.61 1.59 15.88
CA HIS A 22 13.64 2.03 14.94
C HIS A 22 13.26 3.31 14.24
N TYR A 23 12.02 3.45 13.75
CA TYR A 23 11.53 4.69 13.15
C TYR A 23 11.51 5.84 14.17
N THR A 24 11.11 5.59 15.41
CA THR A 24 11.16 6.60 16.48
C THR A 24 12.60 7.08 16.72
N ARG A 25 13.57 6.16 16.82
CA ARG A 25 14.98 6.52 16.94
C ARG A 25 15.49 7.31 15.74
N LEU A 26 15.11 6.94 14.52
CA LEU A 26 15.50 7.69 13.32
C LEU A 26 14.93 9.12 13.34
N ARG A 27 13.66 9.33 13.71
CA ARG A 27 13.08 10.67 13.86
C ARG A 27 13.80 11.51 14.91
N GLN A 28 14.26 10.89 16.01
CA GLN A 28 15.04 11.56 17.06
C GLN A 28 16.44 11.98 16.56
N LYS A 29 17.07 11.22 15.67
CA LYS A 29 18.35 11.60 15.06
C LYS A 29 18.24 12.82 14.17
N GLY A 30 17.12 12.99 13.47
CA GLY A 30 16.88 14.15 12.62
C GLY A 30 15.94 13.86 11.46
N PRO A 31 15.56 14.90 10.70
CA PRO A 31 14.68 14.75 9.53
C PRO A 31 15.35 14.06 8.35
N VAL A 32 16.68 14.08 8.27
CA VAL A 32 17.50 13.41 7.25
C VAL A 32 18.55 12.58 7.96
N VAL A 33 18.67 11.31 7.62
CA VAL A 33 19.63 10.36 8.21
C VAL A 33 20.30 9.58 7.07
N TRP A 34 21.61 9.39 7.15
CA TRP A 34 22.34 8.48 6.26
C TRP A 34 22.27 7.04 6.82
N MET A 35 21.70 6.13 6.05
CA MET A 35 21.55 4.72 6.39
C MET A 35 22.75 3.94 5.88
N GLU A 36 23.74 3.71 6.76
CA GLU A 36 25.05 3.12 6.39
C GLU A 36 24.92 1.73 5.75
N ALA A 37 24.08 0.87 6.30
CA ALA A 37 23.87 -0.49 5.79
C ALA A 37 23.22 -0.52 4.40
N LEU A 38 22.50 0.54 4.02
CA LEU A 38 21.72 0.62 2.77
C LEU A 38 22.39 1.52 1.74
N GLY A 39 23.33 2.37 2.14
CA GLY A 39 23.94 3.37 1.28
C GLY A 39 22.94 4.41 0.75
N ASN A 40 21.91 4.73 1.53
CA ASN A 40 20.80 5.61 1.15
C ASN A 40 20.61 6.70 2.19
N TYR A 41 20.16 7.88 1.76
CA TYR A 41 19.55 8.85 2.68
C TYR A 41 18.14 8.38 3.05
N ALA A 42 17.68 8.72 4.26
CA ALA A 42 16.31 8.49 4.71
C ALA A 42 15.69 9.80 5.18
N PHE A 43 14.52 10.14 4.64
CA PHE A 43 13.65 11.17 5.19
C PHE A 43 12.74 10.54 6.23
N THR A 44 12.83 11.01 7.47
CA THR A 44 12.26 10.35 8.64
C THR A 44 11.03 11.06 9.19
N LYS A 45 10.96 12.40 9.06
CA LYS A 45 9.88 13.24 9.58
C LYS A 45 8.88 13.61 8.50
N TYR A 46 7.66 13.90 8.93
CA TYR A 46 6.51 14.13 8.05
C TYR A 46 6.77 15.20 6.98
N ASP A 47 7.24 16.39 7.38
CA ASP A 47 7.34 17.51 6.45
C ASP A 47 8.38 17.26 5.34
N VAL A 48 9.54 16.68 5.68
CA VAL A 48 10.56 16.38 4.67
C VAL A 48 10.11 15.25 3.73
N VAL A 49 9.44 14.22 4.26
CA VAL A 49 8.86 13.14 3.44
C VAL A 49 7.79 13.71 2.51
N ARG A 50 6.82 14.47 3.05
CA ARG A 50 5.74 15.05 2.26
C ARG A 50 6.25 16.00 1.17
N ASN A 51 7.21 16.86 1.51
CA ASN A 51 7.79 17.81 0.55
C ASN A 51 8.57 17.07 -0.54
N GLY A 52 9.38 16.07 -0.19
CA GLY A 52 10.10 15.24 -1.15
C GLY A 52 9.15 14.48 -2.10
N LEU A 53 8.02 13.99 -1.62
CA LEU A 53 7.01 13.33 -2.45
C LEU A 53 6.30 14.27 -3.42
N ARG A 54 6.21 15.56 -3.10
CA ARG A 54 5.55 16.57 -3.94
C ARG A 54 6.48 17.21 -4.97
N ASP A 55 7.76 17.21 -4.70
CA ASP A 55 8.79 17.77 -5.56
C ASP A 55 9.34 16.67 -6.50
N HIS A 56 8.55 16.28 -7.47
CA HIS A 56 8.89 15.23 -8.43
C HIS A 56 9.97 15.64 -9.45
N GLU A 57 10.27 16.92 -9.58
CA GLU A 57 11.34 17.42 -10.44
C GLU A 57 12.71 17.26 -9.76
N THR A 58 12.75 17.39 -8.45
CA THR A 58 13.97 17.22 -7.66
C THR A 58 14.17 15.78 -7.23
N TYR A 59 13.10 15.06 -6.84
CA TYR A 59 13.12 13.68 -6.35
C TYR A 59 12.47 12.74 -7.36
N LEU A 60 13.27 12.29 -8.33
CA LEU A 60 12.83 11.48 -9.47
C LEU A 60 12.38 10.08 -9.05
N SER A 61 11.32 9.61 -9.68
CA SER A 61 10.84 8.22 -9.60
C SER A 61 11.36 7.36 -10.76
N GLY A 62 11.67 7.95 -11.91
CA GLY A 62 12.00 7.24 -13.15
C GLY A 62 13.28 6.42 -13.10
N LEU A 63 14.14 6.65 -12.10
CA LEU A 63 15.31 5.82 -11.84
C LEU A 63 14.98 4.58 -10.97
N GLY A 64 13.73 4.42 -10.55
CA GLY A 64 13.23 3.35 -9.70
C GLY A 64 12.90 3.83 -8.29
N THR A 65 12.05 3.08 -7.58
CA THR A 65 11.55 3.43 -6.25
C THR A 65 11.92 2.41 -5.17
N ALA A 66 12.69 1.37 -5.53
CA ALA A 66 13.19 0.35 -4.61
C ALA A 66 14.34 0.85 -3.74
N ALA A 67 14.70 0.06 -2.74
CA ALA A 67 15.79 0.39 -1.83
C ALA A 67 17.18 0.08 -2.38
N ASP A 68 17.29 -0.73 -3.43
CA ASP A 68 18.53 -1.08 -4.10
C ASP A 68 18.49 -0.92 -5.62
N ASP A 69 19.64 -1.07 -6.27
CA ASP A 69 19.77 -0.87 -7.72
C ASP A 69 19.05 -1.94 -8.53
N PHE A 70 19.07 -3.18 -8.06
CA PHE A 70 18.42 -4.29 -8.76
C PHE A 70 16.91 -4.09 -8.81
N GLY A 71 16.27 -3.81 -7.68
CA GLY A 71 14.86 -3.50 -7.59
C GLY A 71 14.49 -2.29 -8.43
N CYS A 72 15.29 -1.21 -8.37
CA CYS A 72 15.10 -0.02 -9.17
C CYS A 72 15.10 -0.31 -10.67
N GLN A 73 16.06 -1.08 -11.18
CA GLN A 73 16.12 -1.46 -12.59
C GLN A 73 14.90 -2.26 -13.03
N HIS A 74 14.43 -3.20 -12.20
CA HIS A 74 13.29 -4.05 -12.52
C HIS A 74 11.94 -3.32 -12.55
N GLN A 75 11.84 -2.18 -11.87
CA GLN A 75 10.60 -1.38 -11.82
C GLN A 75 10.51 -0.32 -12.91
N ARG A 76 11.62 0.03 -13.56
CA ARG A 76 11.64 1.08 -14.59
C ARG A 76 10.54 0.86 -15.60
N GLY A 77 9.81 1.95 -15.86
CA GLY A 77 8.70 1.95 -16.80
C GLY A 77 7.31 1.69 -16.21
N ASN A 78 7.18 1.18 -14.97
CA ASN A 78 5.90 1.20 -14.25
C ASN A 78 5.51 2.64 -13.92
N THR A 79 4.23 2.91 -13.71
CA THR A 79 3.77 4.28 -13.38
C THR A 79 4.44 4.82 -12.12
N VAL A 80 4.59 4.00 -11.07
CA VAL A 80 5.24 4.41 -9.82
C VAL A 80 6.74 4.71 -9.98
N ALA A 81 7.39 4.10 -10.98
CA ALA A 81 8.81 4.26 -11.30
C ALA A 81 9.02 4.96 -12.65
N SER A 82 8.25 6.00 -12.89
CA SER A 82 8.32 6.86 -14.07
C SER A 82 8.16 8.33 -13.68
N ASP A 83 8.77 9.20 -14.45
CA ASP A 83 8.57 10.65 -14.37
C ASP A 83 7.72 11.13 -15.56
N PRO A 84 7.18 12.35 -15.58
CA PRO A 84 6.58 12.92 -16.79
C PRO A 84 7.58 12.90 -17.98
N THR A 85 7.23 12.54 -19.23
CA THR A 85 5.88 12.38 -19.80
C THR A 85 5.26 10.98 -19.60
N ARG A 86 6.11 9.96 -19.46
CA ARG A 86 5.67 8.55 -19.37
C ARG A 86 4.68 8.32 -18.22
N HIS A 87 4.97 8.87 -17.03
CA HIS A 87 4.07 8.80 -15.88
C HIS A 87 2.68 9.33 -16.24
N THR A 88 2.60 10.47 -16.92
CA THR A 88 1.32 11.12 -17.26
C THR A 88 0.49 10.24 -18.19
N ILE A 89 1.09 9.64 -19.21
CA ILE A 89 0.40 8.75 -20.17
C ILE A 89 -0.18 7.53 -19.43
N LEU A 90 0.67 6.81 -18.68
CA LEU A 90 0.24 5.64 -17.93
C LEU A 90 -0.84 5.99 -16.90
N ARG A 91 -0.67 7.11 -16.18
CA ARG A 91 -1.64 7.57 -15.19
C ARG A 91 -3.00 7.87 -15.82
N GLN A 92 -3.03 8.51 -16.98
CA GLN A 92 -4.26 8.78 -17.71
C GLN A 92 -4.94 7.49 -18.18
N ALA A 93 -4.18 6.47 -18.55
CA ALA A 93 -4.73 5.19 -18.97
C ALA A 93 -5.41 4.44 -17.81
N ILE A 94 -4.83 4.44 -16.60
CA ILE A 94 -5.33 3.64 -15.47
C ILE A 94 -6.37 4.35 -14.59
N LEU A 95 -6.41 5.68 -14.59
CA LEU A 95 -7.25 6.44 -13.65
C LEU A 95 -8.76 6.39 -13.89
N PRO A 96 -9.29 6.32 -15.13
CA PRO A 96 -10.72 6.47 -15.37
C PRO A 96 -11.62 5.58 -14.52
N PRO A 97 -11.39 4.25 -14.40
CA PRO A 97 -12.25 3.40 -13.58
C PRO A 97 -12.09 3.65 -12.06
N LEU A 98 -11.00 4.29 -11.63
CA LEU A 98 -10.68 4.59 -10.24
C LEU A 98 -11.17 5.98 -9.78
N LYS A 99 -11.85 6.73 -10.64
CA LYS A 99 -12.43 8.02 -10.27
C LYS A 99 -13.55 7.84 -9.23
N PRO A 100 -13.74 8.81 -8.31
CA PRO A 100 -14.74 8.70 -7.24
C PRO A 100 -16.15 8.35 -7.72
N ALA A 101 -16.60 8.91 -8.86
CA ALA A 101 -17.91 8.62 -9.40
C ALA A 101 -18.07 7.13 -9.77
N ASN A 102 -17.10 6.56 -10.50
CA ASN A 102 -17.13 5.15 -10.91
C ASN A 102 -16.97 4.19 -9.72
N ILE A 103 -16.20 4.60 -8.70
CA ILE A 103 -16.07 3.85 -7.44
C ILE A 103 -17.40 3.88 -6.65
N ALA A 104 -18.14 4.97 -6.68
CA ALA A 104 -19.45 5.06 -6.03
C ALA A 104 -20.46 4.04 -6.59
N ASP A 105 -20.41 3.77 -7.90
CA ASP A 105 -21.33 2.86 -8.57
C ASP A 105 -21.17 1.40 -8.11
N ILE A 106 -19.98 1.01 -7.66
CA ILE A 106 -19.73 -0.35 -7.17
C ILE A 106 -19.99 -0.52 -5.66
N LYS A 107 -20.27 0.57 -4.93
CA LYS A 107 -20.51 0.53 -3.48
C LYS A 107 -21.60 -0.46 -3.04
N PRO A 108 -22.79 -0.56 -3.68
CA PRO A 108 -23.82 -1.51 -3.26
C PRO A 108 -23.32 -2.95 -3.32
N ARG A 109 -22.58 -3.31 -4.37
CA ARG A 109 -21.97 -4.64 -4.53
C ARG A 109 -20.92 -4.89 -3.46
N MET A 110 -20.04 -3.92 -3.20
CA MET A 110 -19.02 -4.03 -2.15
C MET A 110 -19.65 -4.24 -0.76
N GLN A 111 -20.72 -3.51 -0.46
CA GLN A 111 -21.39 -3.66 0.83
C GLN A 111 -22.06 -5.04 0.98
N ALA A 112 -22.63 -5.59 -0.09
CA ALA A 112 -23.18 -6.94 -0.08
C ALA A 112 -22.08 -7.97 0.20
N VAL A 113 -20.97 -7.91 -0.52
CA VAL A 113 -19.80 -8.79 -0.30
C VAL A 113 -19.25 -8.64 1.13
N ALA A 114 -19.11 -7.41 1.63
CA ALA A 114 -18.66 -7.17 3.00
C ALA A 114 -19.59 -7.81 4.04
N ASN A 115 -20.92 -7.73 3.84
CA ASN A 115 -21.88 -8.37 4.71
C ASN A 115 -21.75 -9.91 4.72
N GLU A 116 -21.62 -10.53 3.54
CA GLU A 116 -21.43 -11.97 3.37
C GLU A 116 -20.15 -12.47 4.07
N ILE A 117 -19.04 -11.77 3.86
CA ILE A 117 -17.75 -12.08 4.50
C ILE A 117 -17.87 -12.02 6.03
N VAL A 118 -18.46 -10.93 6.54
CA VAL A 118 -18.62 -10.74 7.99
C VAL A 118 -19.56 -11.77 8.57
N ASP A 119 -20.69 -12.11 7.90
CA ASP A 119 -21.60 -13.17 8.34
C ASP A 119 -20.90 -14.53 8.43
N ALA A 120 -20.07 -14.87 7.44
CA ALA A 120 -19.29 -16.10 7.45
C ALA A 120 -18.28 -16.15 8.60
N CYS A 121 -17.60 -15.03 8.91
CA CYS A 121 -16.69 -14.93 10.06
C CYS A 121 -17.43 -15.12 11.38
N PHE A 122 -18.56 -14.45 11.57
CA PHE A 122 -19.35 -14.54 12.81
C PHE A 122 -20.00 -15.92 13.02
N ALA A 123 -20.31 -16.64 11.94
CA ALA A 123 -20.79 -18.01 12.02
C ALA A 123 -19.75 -18.98 12.62
N LYS A 124 -18.45 -18.69 12.41
CA LYS A 124 -17.35 -19.50 12.94
C LYS A 124 -17.05 -19.27 14.43
N ASN A 125 -17.48 -18.15 15.02
CA ASN A 125 -17.09 -17.62 16.33
C ASN A 125 -15.60 -17.30 16.50
N SER A 126 -14.69 -18.10 15.95
CA SER A 126 -13.24 -17.83 15.86
C SER A 126 -12.82 -17.93 14.41
N PHE A 127 -12.04 -16.92 13.97
CA PHE A 127 -11.59 -16.82 12.59
C PHE A 127 -10.24 -16.10 12.54
N ASP A 128 -9.53 -16.27 11.45
CA ASP A 128 -8.33 -15.49 11.16
C ASP A 128 -8.69 -14.27 10.33
N VAL A 129 -8.32 -13.07 10.81
CA VAL A 129 -8.64 -11.80 10.13
C VAL A 129 -8.02 -11.74 8.75
N VAL A 130 -6.82 -12.29 8.56
CA VAL A 130 -6.12 -12.20 7.28
C VAL A 130 -6.84 -13.03 6.22
N THR A 131 -7.04 -14.30 6.49
CA THR A 131 -7.56 -15.26 5.51
C THR A 131 -9.09 -15.28 5.41
N ASP A 132 -9.80 -15.04 6.51
CA ASP A 132 -11.27 -15.14 6.55
C ASP A 132 -11.98 -13.80 6.32
N LEU A 133 -11.33 -12.65 6.62
CA LEU A 133 -11.96 -11.33 6.54
C LEU A 133 -11.26 -10.41 5.50
N ALA A 134 -9.94 -10.22 5.61
CA ALA A 134 -9.24 -9.20 4.86
C ALA A 134 -8.97 -9.60 3.40
N GLN A 135 -8.52 -10.83 3.15
CA GLN A 135 -8.26 -11.33 1.80
C GLN A 135 -9.54 -11.49 0.96
N PRO A 136 -10.65 -12.04 1.47
CA PRO A 136 -11.85 -12.23 0.65
C PRO A 136 -12.39 -10.94 0.04
N MET A 137 -12.25 -9.79 0.71
CA MET A 137 -12.80 -8.53 0.23
C MET A 137 -12.22 -8.10 -1.14
N PRO A 138 -10.90 -7.86 -1.29
CA PRO A 138 -10.35 -7.50 -2.59
C PRO A 138 -10.36 -8.68 -3.58
N LEU A 139 -10.27 -9.93 -3.13
CA LEU A 139 -10.32 -11.09 -4.01
C LEU A 139 -11.68 -11.26 -4.70
N GLN A 140 -12.80 -10.98 -4.03
CA GLN A 140 -14.12 -11.10 -4.62
C GLN A 140 -14.53 -9.90 -5.47
N VAL A 141 -14.03 -8.70 -5.15
CA VAL A 141 -14.44 -7.48 -5.84
C VAL A 141 -13.40 -7.05 -6.87
N VAL A 142 -12.15 -6.86 -6.44
CA VAL A 142 -11.12 -6.24 -7.27
C VAL A 142 -10.62 -7.18 -8.37
N GLN A 143 -10.47 -8.48 -8.07
CA GLN A 143 -10.10 -9.44 -9.11
C GLN A 143 -11.09 -9.45 -10.27
N ASP A 144 -12.38 -9.34 -9.98
CA ASP A 144 -13.41 -9.32 -11.01
C ASP A 144 -13.39 -8.04 -11.84
N LEU A 145 -13.08 -6.90 -11.21
CA LEU A 145 -12.91 -5.60 -11.88
C LEU A 145 -11.64 -5.56 -12.76
N ILE A 146 -10.56 -6.18 -12.31
CA ILE A 146 -9.33 -6.31 -13.09
C ILE A 146 -9.54 -7.23 -14.28
N GLY A 147 -10.21 -8.37 -14.10
CA GLY A 147 -10.71 -9.21 -15.18
C GLY A 147 -9.67 -10.09 -15.87
N LEU A 148 -8.65 -10.56 -15.13
CA LEU A 148 -7.70 -11.55 -15.64
C LEU A 148 -8.36 -12.93 -15.83
N PRO A 149 -7.85 -13.80 -16.72
CA PRO A 149 -8.17 -15.22 -16.76
C PRO A 149 -7.88 -15.92 -15.41
N ASP A 150 -8.47 -17.10 -15.20
CA ASP A 150 -8.44 -17.79 -13.90
C ASP A 150 -7.02 -18.01 -13.35
N PHE A 151 -6.08 -18.45 -14.17
CA PHE A 151 -4.68 -18.58 -13.73
C PHE A 151 -4.12 -17.26 -13.17
N GLY A 152 -4.44 -16.13 -13.81
CA GLY A 152 -4.03 -14.82 -13.34
C GLY A 152 -4.70 -14.45 -12.02
N LYS A 153 -6.00 -14.72 -11.88
CA LYS A 153 -6.75 -14.50 -10.64
C LYS A 153 -6.14 -15.28 -9.48
N ASP A 154 -5.88 -16.57 -9.67
CA ASP A 154 -5.35 -17.47 -8.65
C ASP A 154 -3.94 -17.05 -8.15
N ASN A 155 -3.16 -16.39 -9.02
CA ASN A 155 -1.79 -15.99 -8.72
C ASN A 155 -1.64 -14.51 -8.29
N MET A 156 -2.70 -13.71 -8.32
CA MET A 156 -2.60 -12.27 -8.03
C MET A 156 -1.97 -11.94 -6.67
N LEU A 157 -2.37 -12.62 -5.59
CA LEU A 157 -1.78 -12.42 -4.25
C LEU A 157 -0.29 -12.74 -4.23
N LYS A 158 0.09 -13.87 -4.82
CA LYS A 158 1.50 -14.29 -4.95
C LYS A 158 2.33 -13.25 -5.71
N TRP A 159 1.79 -12.73 -6.81
CA TRP A 159 2.47 -11.74 -7.65
C TRP A 159 2.55 -10.37 -6.95
N ALA A 160 1.49 -9.95 -6.28
CA ALA A 160 1.48 -8.70 -5.51
C ALA A 160 2.53 -8.73 -4.39
N SER A 161 2.55 -9.78 -3.58
CA SER A 161 3.51 -9.93 -2.49
C SER A 161 4.96 -9.94 -3.01
N ALA A 162 5.24 -10.66 -4.09
CA ALA A 162 6.56 -10.67 -4.72
C ALA A 162 6.96 -9.29 -5.27
N ALA A 163 6.01 -8.51 -5.83
CA ALA A 163 6.30 -7.17 -6.29
C ALA A 163 6.76 -6.26 -5.14
N PHE A 164 6.19 -6.42 -3.95
CA PHE A 164 6.60 -5.67 -2.76
C PHE A 164 7.91 -6.17 -2.14
N ASP A 165 8.24 -7.44 -2.24
CA ASP A 165 9.56 -7.93 -1.87
C ASP A 165 10.67 -7.36 -2.78
N MET A 166 10.37 -7.18 -4.06
CA MET A 166 11.28 -6.53 -5.02
C MET A 166 11.48 -5.03 -4.78
N GLN A 167 10.61 -4.37 -4.00
CA GLN A 167 10.76 -2.96 -3.61
C GLN A 167 11.81 -2.74 -2.51
N GLY A 168 12.17 -3.79 -1.78
CA GLY A 168 13.21 -3.74 -0.75
C GLY A 168 14.61 -3.90 -1.30
N VAL A 169 15.37 -4.77 -0.64
CA VAL A 169 16.75 -5.14 -1.01
C VAL A 169 16.79 -6.58 -1.52
N GLN A 170 17.89 -6.97 -2.18
CA GLN A 170 18.10 -8.33 -2.68
C GLN A 170 18.56 -9.30 -1.59
N ASN A 171 17.86 -9.31 -0.45
CA ASN A 171 17.94 -10.38 0.54
C ASN A 171 17.27 -11.67 0.01
N GLN A 172 17.13 -12.69 0.84
CA GLN A 172 16.53 -13.96 0.43
C GLN A 172 15.11 -13.78 -0.16
N ARG A 173 14.28 -12.89 0.42
CA ARG A 173 12.92 -12.59 -0.08
C ARG A 173 12.96 -11.90 -1.45
N GLY A 174 13.76 -10.85 -1.60
CA GLY A 174 13.91 -10.15 -2.87
C GLY A 174 14.45 -11.05 -3.98
N GLN A 175 15.36 -11.96 -3.68
CA GLN A 175 15.86 -12.95 -4.64
C GLN A 175 14.78 -13.97 -5.02
N ALA A 176 14.03 -14.49 -4.06
CA ALA A 176 12.93 -15.44 -4.33
C ALA A 176 11.81 -14.80 -5.17
N ALA A 177 11.55 -13.52 -5.00
CA ALA A 177 10.53 -12.78 -5.75
C ALA A 177 10.84 -12.68 -7.27
N ARG A 178 12.10 -12.80 -7.68
CA ARG A 178 12.51 -12.63 -9.09
C ARG A 178 11.79 -13.59 -10.05
N SER A 179 11.72 -14.88 -9.70
CA SER A 179 11.05 -15.89 -10.52
C SER A 179 9.53 -15.67 -10.57
N VAL A 180 8.94 -15.23 -9.48
CA VAL A 180 7.51 -14.93 -9.39
C VAL A 180 7.14 -13.72 -10.25
N ILE A 181 7.95 -12.69 -10.24
CA ILE A 181 7.77 -11.51 -11.12
C ILE A 181 7.99 -11.86 -12.60
N ALA A 182 8.94 -12.75 -12.90
CA ALA A 182 9.13 -13.24 -14.27
C ALA A 182 7.90 -14.02 -14.76
N GLU A 183 7.33 -14.90 -13.92
CA GLU A 183 6.08 -15.64 -14.20
C GLU A 183 4.91 -14.67 -14.49
N MET A 184 4.72 -13.65 -13.66
CA MET A 184 3.67 -12.64 -13.87
C MET A 184 3.85 -11.91 -15.21
N ARG A 185 5.07 -11.49 -15.53
CA ARG A 185 5.37 -10.78 -16.79
C ARG A 185 5.12 -11.66 -18.02
N ASP A 186 5.56 -12.91 -17.96
CA ASP A 186 5.32 -13.89 -19.02
C ASP A 186 3.82 -14.15 -19.22
N PHE A 187 3.08 -14.31 -18.11
CA PHE A 187 1.63 -14.45 -18.15
C PHE A 187 0.96 -13.24 -18.83
N ILE A 188 1.28 -12.01 -18.40
CA ILE A 188 0.70 -10.80 -18.97
C ILE A 188 1.04 -10.70 -20.46
N SER A 189 2.29 -10.96 -20.87
CA SER A 189 2.69 -10.86 -22.27
C SER A 189 1.96 -11.85 -23.19
N LYS A 190 1.54 -12.99 -22.66
CA LYS A 190 0.85 -14.06 -23.43
C LYS A 190 -0.67 -13.97 -23.38
N ASN A 191 -1.22 -13.41 -22.30
CA ASN A 191 -2.65 -13.52 -22.00
C ASN A 191 -3.36 -12.17 -21.81
N ALA A 192 -2.66 -11.05 -21.95
CA ALA A 192 -3.29 -9.73 -21.82
C ALA A 192 -3.77 -9.21 -23.19
N THR A 193 -4.64 -9.98 -23.85
CA THR A 193 -5.26 -9.62 -25.13
C THR A 193 -6.77 -9.44 -24.96
N ALA A 194 -7.43 -8.70 -25.85
CA ALA A 194 -8.87 -8.48 -25.78
C ALA A 194 -9.68 -9.78 -25.71
N ASP A 195 -9.24 -10.83 -26.44
CA ASP A 195 -9.93 -12.13 -26.48
C ASP A 195 -9.83 -12.93 -25.15
N THR A 196 -8.81 -12.67 -24.33
CA THR A 196 -8.54 -13.44 -23.11
C THR A 196 -8.97 -12.71 -21.85
N LEU A 197 -9.06 -11.38 -21.89
CA LEU A 197 -9.46 -10.55 -20.75
C LEU A 197 -10.98 -10.46 -20.66
N LYS A 198 -11.51 -10.37 -19.45
CA LYS A 198 -12.95 -10.25 -19.22
C LYS A 198 -13.49 -8.99 -19.90
N PRO A 199 -14.47 -9.08 -20.82
CA PRO A 199 -15.05 -7.92 -21.45
C PRO A 199 -15.56 -6.89 -20.44
N GLY A 200 -15.27 -5.61 -20.69
CA GLY A 200 -15.65 -4.50 -19.80
C GLY A 200 -14.82 -4.37 -18.52
N SER A 201 -13.82 -5.24 -18.28
CA SER A 201 -12.90 -5.11 -17.16
C SER A 201 -11.88 -4.00 -17.37
N TRP A 202 -11.17 -3.66 -16.30
CA TRP A 202 -10.14 -2.61 -16.35
C TRP A 202 -8.98 -2.95 -17.28
N THR A 203 -8.56 -4.21 -17.29
CA THR A 203 -7.47 -4.67 -18.18
C THR A 203 -7.93 -4.80 -19.62
N HIS A 204 -9.18 -5.23 -19.86
CA HIS A 204 -9.78 -5.26 -21.20
C HIS A 204 -9.82 -3.86 -21.81
N ARG A 205 -10.20 -2.84 -21.02
CA ARG A 205 -10.16 -1.44 -21.45
C ARG A 205 -8.76 -1.00 -21.89
N ILE A 206 -7.70 -1.43 -21.19
CA ILE A 206 -6.31 -1.14 -21.60
C ILE A 206 -6.00 -1.79 -22.97
N SER A 207 -6.47 -3.01 -23.20
CA SER A 207 -6.33 -3.68 -24.49
C SER A 207 -7.06 -2.93 -25.61
N GLU A 208 -8.33 -2.54 -25.39
CA GLU A 208 -9.11 -1.74 -26.33
C GLU A 208 -8.43 -0.42 -26.69
N MET A 209 -7.90 0.31 -25.71
CA MET A 209 -7.15 1.57 -25.94
C MET A 209 -5.93 1.33 -26.83
N THR A 210 -5.26 0.17 -26.68
CA THR A 210 -4.11 -0.21 -27.50
C THR A 210 -4.52 -0.52 -28.94
N GLU A 211 -5.60 -1.26 -29.14
CA GLU A 211 -6.15 -1.59 -30.47
C GLU A 211 -6.66 -0.33 -31.22
N GLN A 212 -7.18 0.64 -30.49
CA GLN A 212 -7.66 1.92 -31.05
C GLN A 212 -6.53 2.94 -31.28
N GLY A 213 -5.29 2.61 -30.90
CA GLY A 213 -4.13 3.51 -31.03
C GLY A 213 -4.09 4.66 -30.01
N GLU A 214 -4.91 4.60 -28.95
CA GLU A 214 -4.94 5.57 -27.87
C GLU A 214 -3.82 5.35 -26.84
N LEU A 215 -3.31 4.13 -26.74
CA LEU A 215 -2.19 3.75 -25.89
C LEU A 215 -1.15 2.98 -26.69
N ASP A 216 0.12 3.39 -26.58
CA ASP A 216 1.24 2.65 -27.19
C ASP A 216 1.24 1.20 -26.68
N PRO A 217 1.30 0.18 -27.59
CA PRO A 217 1.35 -1.23 -27.24
C PRO A 217 2.48 -1.58 -26.24
N GLU A 218 3.60 -0.87 -26.29
CA GLU A 218 4.69 -1.07 -25.33
C GLU A 218 4.34 -0.63 -23.90
N LEU A 219 3.33 0.22 -23.71
CA LEU A 219 2.88 0.71 -22.41
C LEU A 219 1.80 -0.18 -21.79
N ALA A 220 1.03 -0.92 -22.57
CA ALA A 220 -0.10 -1.70 -22.10
C ALA A 220 0.27 -2.73 -21.00
N PRO A 221 1.36 -3.50 -21.10
CA PRO A 221 1.76 -4.43 -20.02
C PRO A 221 2.08 -3.74 -18.71
N PHE A 222 2.56 -2.48 -18.75
CA PHE A 222 2.81 -1.70 -17.54
C PHE A 222 1.50 -1.21 -16.90
N ALA A 223 0.57 -0.69 -17.70
CA ALA A 223 -0.74 -0.27 -17.23
C ALA A 223 -1.54 -1.43 -16.61
N ILE A 224 -1.47 -2.64 -17.19
CA ILE A 224 -2.11 -3.83 -16.64
C ILE A 224 -1.50 -4.22 -15.30
N ARG A 225 -0.16 -4.22 -15.17
CA ARG A 225 0.54 -4.51 -13.91
C ARG A 225 0.21 -3.50 -12.80
N ASP A 226 -0.08 -2.25 -13.17
CA ASP A 226 -0.44 -1.20 -12.20
C ASP A 226 -1.82 -1.47 -11.55
N TYR A 227 -2.68 -2.30 -12.15
CA TYR A 227 -3.89 -2.81 -11.51
C TYR A 227 -3.62 -4.07 -10.65
N ILE A 228 -2.63 -4.90 -11.00
CA ILE A 228 -2.36 -6.18 -10.32
C ILE A 228 -1.56 -5.96 -9.04
N ASN A 229 -0.39 -5.32 -9.15
CA ASN A 229 0.60 -5.28 -8.07
C ASN A 229 0.12 -4.61 -6.78
N PRO A 230 -0.55 -3.43 -6.80
CA PRO A 230 -0.88 -2.71 -5.57
C PRO A 230 -2.25 -3.05 -4.99
N SER A 231 -3.07 -3.85 -5.66
CA SER A 231 -4.52 -3.87 -5.41
C SER A 231 -4.97 -4.76 -4.26
N LEU A 232 -4.16 -5.70 -3.81
CA LEU A 232 -4.56 -6.68 -2.80
C LEU A 232 -3.87 -6.45 -1.45
N ASP A 233 -2.56 -6.67 -1.37
CA ASP A 233 -1.79 -6.73 -0.13
C ASP A 233 -1.91 -5.45 0.72
N THR A 234 -2.01 -4.29 0.10
CA THR A 234 -2.10 -3.01 0.81
C THR A 234 -3.43 -2.83 1.52
N THR A 235 -4.54 -3.22 0.89
CA THR A 235 -5.87 -3.18 1.49
C THR A 235 -6.00 -4.27 2.56
N ILE A 236 -5.51 -5.48 2.29
CA ILE A 236 -5.45 -6.58 3.29
C ILE A 236 -4.68 -6.13 4.54
N SER A 237 -3.53 -5.50 4.36
CA SER A 237 -2.75 -4.94 5.45
C SER A 237 -3.53 -3.90 6.25
N ALA A 238 -4.17 -2.94 5.59
CA ALA A 238 -4.94 -1.89 6.26
C ALA A 238 -6.12 -2.46 7.06
N ILE A 239 -6.83 -3.47 6.53
CA ILE A 239 -7.92 -4.18 7.23
C ILE A 239 -7.35 -4.94 8.44
N GLY A 240 -6.22 -5.62 8.29
CA GLY A 240 -5.54 -6.30 9.39
C GLY A 240 -5.21 -5.35 10.53
N HIS A 241 -4.64 -4.19 10.23
CA HIS A 241 -4.34 -3.16 11.24
C HIS A 241 -5.59 -2.54 11.86
N LEU A 242 -6.65 -2.30 11.07
CA LEU A 242 -7.95 -1.89 11.59
C LEU A 242 -8.44 -2.87 12.66
N MET A 243 -8.49 -4.15 12.32
CA MET A 243 -9.03 -5.18 13.21
C MET A 243 -8.17 -5.39 14.45
N TYR A 244 -6.84 -5.39 14.30
CA TYR A 244 -5.92 -5.47 15.43
C TYR A 244 -6.17 -4.35 16.44
N HIS A 245 -6.15 -3.11 15.99
CA HIS A 245 -6.29 -1.96 16.88
C HIS A 245 -7.72 -1.80 17.42
N ALA A 246 -8.74 -2.12 16.62
CA ALA A 246 -10.13 -2.08 17.05
C ALA A 246 -10.44 -3.16 18.11
N SER A 247 -9.83 -4.34 18.01
CA SER A 247 -10.02 -5.41 19.00
C SER A 247 -9.45 -5.06 20.38
N LEU A 248 -8.49 -4.13 20.43
CA LEU A 248 -7.94 -3.61 21.69
C LEU A 248 -8.81 -2.49 22.32
N GLN A 249 -9.89 -2.08 21.65
CA GLN A 249 -10.78 -0.98 22.05
C GLN A 249 -12.23 -1.42 22.01
N PRO A 250 -12.80 -1.97 23.11
CA PRO A 250 -14.09 -2.65 23.10
C PRO A 250 -15.29 -1.80 22.66
N ASP A 251 -15.22 -0.48 22.80
CA ASP A 251 -16.29 0.49 22.53
C ASP A 251 -16.26 1.08 21.09
N ILE A 252 -15.25 0.72 20.29
CA ILE A 252 -15.05 1.33 18.98
C ILE A 252 -16.21 1.07 18.02
N TRP A 253 -16.76 -0.14 18.03
CA TRP A 253 -17.87 -0.53 17.15
C TRP A 253 -19.17 0.14 17.55
N GLU A 254 -19.42 0.29 18.86
CA GLU A 254 -20.57 1.03 19.39
C GLU A 254 -20.52 2.50 18.99
N LYS A 255 -19.33 3.12 19.04
CA LYS A 255 -19.13 4.51 18.57
C LYS A 255 -19.42 4.65 17.08
N ILE A 256 -18.94 3.73 16.25
CA ILE A 256 -19.19 3.75 14.81
C ILE A 256 -20.68 3.52 14.51
N THR A 257 -21.35 2.63 15.24
CA THR A 257 -22.81 2.41 15.12
C THR A 257 -23.60 3.68 15.45
N ALA A 258 -23.21 4.37 16.53
CA ALA A 258 -23.84 5.64 16.94
C ALA A 258 -23.54 6.80 15.96
N GLN A 259 -22.35 6.79 15.33
CA GLN A 259 -21.88 7.81 14.40
C GLN A 259 -21.27 7.17 13.15
N PRO A 260 -22.06 6.70 12.17
CA PRO A 260 -21.57 5.98 10.99
C PRO A 260 -20.53 6.76 10.16
N ALA A 261 -20.55 8.08 10.21
CA ALA A 261 -19.54 8.93 9.55
C ALA A 261 -18.11 8.72 10.07
N LEU A 262 -17.92 8.11 11.25
CA LEU A 262 -16.61 7.75 11.77
C LEU A 262 -15.94 6.63 10.97
N ALA A 263 -16.68 5.83 10.20
CA ALA A 263 -16.14 4.72 9.41
C ALA A 263 -15.05 5.20 8.44
N THR A 264 -15.28 6.29 7.71
CA THR A 264 -14.27 6.87 6.80
C THR A 264 -13.02 7.30 7.56
N ASN A 265 -13.18 7.92 8.73
CA ASN A 265 -12.05 8.37 9.53
C ASN A 265 -11.28 7.17 10.13
N ALA A 266 -11.99 6.14 10.56
CA ALA A 266 -11.41 4.89 11.03
C ALA A 266 -10.58 4.19 9.93
N ALA A 267 -11.08 4.17 8.68
CA ALA A 267 -10.34 3.65 7.54
C ALA A 267 -9.03 4.42 7.30
N HIS A 268 -9.07 5.75 7.31
CA HIS A 268 -7.86 6.58 7.21
C HIS A 268 -6.89 6.36 8.37
N GLU A 269 -7.40 6.24 9.59
CA GLU A 269 -6.57 6.02 10.78
C GLU A 269 -5.92 4.62 10.75
N ALA A 270 -6.61 3.60 10.21
CA ALA A 270 -6.04 2.27 10.00
C ALA A 270 -4.86 2.32 9.00
N VAL A 271 -5.04 3.05 7.88
CA VAL A 271 -3.95 3.28 6.92
C VAL A 271 -2.81 4.11 7.54
N ARG A 272 -3.11 5.08 8.40
CA ARG A 272 -2.08 5.86 9.07
C ARG A 272 -1.22 5.01 10.00
N ILE A 273 -1.85 4.29 10.91
CA ILE A 273 -1.13 3.57 11.98
C ILE A 273 -0.44 2.30 11.45
N GLY A 274 -1.09 1.61 10.51
CA GLY A 274 -0.54 0.41 9.87
C GLY A 274 0.51 0.74 8.82
N THR A 275 0.29 1.80 8.07
CA THR A 275 1.13 2.23 6.94
C THR A 275 1.54 1.03 6.06
N PRO A 276 0.60 0.49 5.26
CA PRO A 276 0.82 -0.75 4.51
C PRO A 276 2.12 -0.81 3.72
N ILE A 277 2.52 0.30 3.08
CA ILE A 277 3.83 0.43 2.44
C ILE A 277 4.74 1.26 3.34
N ARG A 278 5.83 0.66 3.83
CA ARG A 278 6.75 1.32 4.78
C ARG A 278 7.50 2.49 4.17
N SER A 279 7.97 2.36 2.93
CA SER A 279 8.73 3.39 2.22
C SER A 279 8.82 3.13 0.73
N PHE A 280 9.03 4.18 -0.04
CA PHE A 280 9.57 4.12 -1.39
C PHE A 280 10.77 5.06 -1.48
N SER A 281 11.69 4.77 -2.42
CA SER A 281 12.84 5.63 -2.68
C SER A 281 12.57 6.62 -3.82
N ARG A 282 13.42 7.65 -3.88
CA ARG A 282 13.55 8.60 -4.98
C ARG A 282 15.03 8.84 -5.26
N HIS A 283 15.35 9.41 -6.40
CA HIS A 283 16.70 9.82 -6.73
C HIS A 283 16.78 11.32 -6.97
N THR A 284 17.77 11.98 -6.41
CA THR A 284 17.96 13.43 -6.59
C THR A 284 18.39 13.74 -8.01
N SER A 285 17.70 14.67 -8.69
CA SER A 285 18.06 15.16 -10.04
C SER A 285 19.25 16.14 -10.04
N LYS A 286 19.52 16.75 -8.91
CA LYS A 286 20.55 17.77 -8.65
C LYS A 286 20.99 17.70 -7.19
N PRO A 287 22.09 18.36 -6.76
CA PRO A 287 22.38 18.54 -5.35
C PRO A 287 21.23 19.27 -4.65
N VAL A 288 20.84 18.83 -3.46
CA VAL A 288 19.67 19.33 -2.73
C VAL A 288 20.03 19.69 -1.30
N GLU A 289 19.58 20.85 -0.84
CA GLU A 289 19.60 21.21 0.57
C GLU A 289 18.29 20.75 1.22
N ALA A 290 18.36 19.75 2.12
CA ALA A 290 17.21 19.23 2.84
C ALA A 290 17.46 19.32 4.36
N ALA A 291 16.65 20.13 5.04
CA ALA A 291 16.74 20.33 6.50
C ALA A 291 18.17 20.62 7.01
N GLY A 292 18.95 21.41 6.27
CA GLY A 292 20.31 21.82 6.60
C GLY A 292 21.41 20.79 6.26
N HIS A 293 21.08 19.78 5.45
CA HIS A 293 22.01 18.77 4.95
C HIS A 293 22.05 18.77 3.43
N THR A 294 23.26 18.77 2.86
CA THR A 294 23.46 18.66 1.41
C THR A 294 23.40 17.19 0.98
N ILE A 295 22.46 16.86 0.12
CA ILE A 295 22.31 15.55 -0.52
C ILE A 295 22.85 15.68 -1.96
N PRO A 296 23.82 14.85 -2.38
CA PRO A 296 24.40 14.96 -3.72
C PRO A 296 23.41 14.55 -4.81
N GLN A 297 23.66 14.97 -6.05
CA GLN A 297 22.94 14.52 -7.24
C GLN A 297 23.06 12.99 -7.40
N GLY A 298 21.99 12.34 -7.84
CA GLY A 298 21.94 10.91 -8.06
C GLY A 298 21.80 10.08 -6.77
N ALA A 299 21.81 10.73 -5.60
CA ALA A 299 21.63 10.03 -4.33
C ALA A 299 20.21 9.41 -4.23
N ARG A 300 20.15 8.20 -3.67
CA ARG A 300 18.87 7.56 -3.31
C ARG A 300 18.40 8.07 -1.96
N VAL A 301 17.14 8.49 -1.91
CA VAL A 301 16.47 9.00 -0.72
C VAL A 301 15.24 8.17 -0.43
N MET A 302 15.24 7.47 0.68
CA MET A 302 14.08 6.70 1.17
C MET A 302 13.07 7.64 1.82
N MET A 303 11.85 7.66 1.32
CA MET A 303 10.71 8.37 1.90
C MET A 303 10.03 7.45 2.92
N LEU A 304 10.37 7.56 4.20
CA LEU A 304 9.88 6.65 5.24
C LEU A 304 8.44 7.02 5.66
N TYR A 305 7.45 6.52 4.92
CA TYR A 305 6.01 6.79 5.20
C TYR A 305 5.61 6.34 6.59
N ALA A 306 6.07 5.13 7.00
CA ALA A 306 5.76 4.57 8.31
C ALA A 306 6.32 5.42 9.45
N SER A 307 7.51 5.99 9.28
CA SER A 307 8.06 6.96 10.22
C SER A 307 7.27 8.26 10.24
N ALA A 308 7.00 8.84 9.07
CA ALA A 308 6.27 10.10 8.93
C ALA A 308 4.84 10.04 9.47
N ASN A 309 4.14 8.92 9.30
CA ASN A 309 2.78 8.71 9.80
C ASN A 309 2.71 8.57 11.34
N ARG A 310 3.84 8.45 11.99
CA ARG A 310 3.98 8.44 13.46
C ARG A 310 4.82 9.61 13.99
N ASP A 311 4.96 10.67 13.19
CA ASP A 311 5.60 11.91 13.63
C ASP A 311 4.69 12.65 14.61
N GLU A 312 5.11 12.72 15.88
CA GLU A 312 4.35 13.28 17.00
C GLU A 312 4.11 14.79 16.85
N ALA A 313 4.96 15.48 16.05
CA ALA A 313 4.76 16.90 15.73
C ALA A 313 3.51 17.14 14.87
N ILE A 314 3.07 16.12 14.14
CA ILE A 314 1.89 16.18 13.26
C ILE A 314 0.71 15.39 13.83
N PHE A 315 0.98 14.23 14.41
CA PHE A 315 -0.02 13.32 14.97
C PHE A 315 0.21 13.18 16.48
N PRO A 316 -0.39 14.05 17.32
CA PRO A 316 -0.30 13.89 18.77
C PRO A 316 -0.75 12.48 19.19
N GLU A 317 -0.06 11.87 20.17
CA GLU A 317 -0.28 10.46 20.55
C GLU A 317 -0.23 9.53 19.30
N ALA A 318 0.84 9.64 18.51
CA ALA A 318 0.93 9.04 17.18
C ALA A 318 0.76 7.51 17.17
N ASP A 319 1.11 6.83 18.26
CA ASP A 319 0.97 5.38 18.41
C ASP A 319 -0.43 4.93 18.85
N ARG A 320 -1.31 5.87 19.22
CA ARG A 320 -2.70 5.58 19.56
C ARG A 320 -3.55 5.50 18.29
N PHE A 321 -4.32 4.43 18.15
CA PHE A 321 -5.39 4.32 17.16
C PHE A 321 -6.60 5.12 17.63
N ASP A 322 -6.99 6.14 16.88
CA ASP A 322 -8.04 7.07 17.26
C ASP A 322 -8.96 7.37 16.08
N ILE A 323 -10.14 6.75 16.06
CA ILE A 323 -11.13 6.94 14.99
C ILE A 323 -11.73 8.36 14.95
N GLU A 324 -11.52 9.15 15.97
CA GLU A 324 -11.97 10.54 16.06
C GLU A 324 -10.82 11.53 15.78
N ARG A 325 -9.63 11.04 15.40
CA ARG A 325 -8.46 11.86 15.06
C ARG A 325 -8.78 12.85 13.94
N ARG A 326 -8.77 14.15 14.25
CA ARG A 326 -9.16 15.22 13.31
C ARG A 326 -8.30 15.28 12.04
N ASN A 327 -7.05 14.88 12.13
CA ASN A 327 -6.09 14.94 11.04
C ASN A 327 -5.69 13.56 10.49
N ALA A 328 -6.47 12.50 10.72
CA ALA A 328 -6.20 11.17 10.21
C ALA A 328 -5.91 11.16 8.70
N ARG A 329 -6.70 11.90 7.92
CA ARG A 329 -6.55 12.03 6.44
C ARG A 329 -5.24 12.68 5.98
N ARG A 330 -4.44 13.27 6.88
CA ARG A 330 -3.14 13.83 6.52
C ARG A 330 -2.04 12.79 6.38
N HIS A 331 -2.30 11.53 6.70
CA HIS A 331 -1.29 10.48 6.60
C HIS A 331 -0.70 10.36 5.17
N LEU A 332 0.52 9.86 5.08
CA LEU A 332 1.24 9.64 3.83
C LEU A 332 1.16 8.18 3.34
N GLY A 333 0.27 7.35 3.88
CA GLY A 333 0.10 5.96 3.45
C GLY A 333 -0.37 5.83 1.98
N PHE A 334 -0.99 6.87 1.44
CA PHE A 334 -1.32 6.98 0.00
C PHE A 334 -0.32 7.84 -0.78
N GLY A 335 0.83 8.19 -0.20
CA GLY A 335 1.80 9.09 -0.81
C GLY A 335 1.31 10.54 -0.90
N ALA A 336 1.96 11.33 -1.75
CA ALA A 336 1.61 12.71 -2.07
C ALA A 336 2.14 13.11 -3.46
N GLY A 337 1.67 14.24 -4.02
CA GLY A 337 2.10 14.73 -5.34
C GLY A 337 1.52 13.92 -6.48
N ILE A 338 2.24 13.89 -7.62
CA ILE A 338 1.77 13.24 -8.85
C ILE A 338 1.64 11.72 -8.71
N HIS A 339 2.39 11.11 -7.80
CA HIS A 339 2.36 9.68 -7.49
C HIS A 339 1.38 9.31 -6.37
N MET A 340 0.50 10.21 -5.93
CA MET A 340 -0.54 9.86 -4.96
C MET A 340 -1.33 8.64 -5.44
N CYS A 341 -1.66 7.73 -4.53
CA CYS A 341 -2.30 6.44 -4.85
C CYS A 341 -3.54 6.60 -5.75
N ALA A 342 -3.54 5.87 -6.87
CA ALA A 342 -4.68 5.85 -7.80
C ALA A 342 -5.91 5.18 -7.20
N GLY A 343 -5.67 4.10 -6.42
CA GLY A 343 -6.71 3.29 -5.79
C GLY A 343 -7.20 3.79 -4.43
N MET A 344 -6.81 5.00 -3.98
CA MET A 344 -7.16 5.49 -2.64
C MET A 344 -8.67 5.43 -2.35
N HIS A 345 -9.50 5.87 -3.28
CA HIS A 345 -10.95 5.88 -3.10
C HIS A 345 -11.53 4.47 -3.03
N LEU A 346 -10.98 3.55 -3.83
CA LEU A 346 -11.37 2.14 -3.81
C LEU A 346 -11.01 1.50 -2.46
N ALA A 347 -9.75 1.61 -2.04
CA ALA A 347 -9.29 1.03 -0.78
C ALA A 347 -10.05 1.55 0.45
N ILE A 348 -10.31 2.87 0.51
CA ILE A 348 -11.11 3.45 1.59
C ILE A 348 -12.53 2.90 1.56
N LEU A 349 -13.15 2.76 0.38
CA LEU A 349 -14.51 2.22 0.26
C LEU A 349 -14.59 0.74 0.69
N GLU A 350 -13.60 -0.09 0.32
CA GLU A 350 -13.52 -1.49 0.77
C GLU A 350 -13.47 -1.58 2.29
N ILE A 351 -12.60 -0.79 2.91
CA ILE A 351 -12.44 -0.75 4.38
C ILE A 351 -13.73 -0.23 5.04
N GLU A 352 -14.34 0.84 4.50
CA GLU A 352 -15.62 1.39 5.02
C GLU A 352 -16.76 0.36 4.99
N CYS A 353 -16.91 -0.37 3.88
CA CYS A 353 -17.95 -1.39 3.76
C CYS A 353 -17.79 -2.50 4.82
N LEU A 354 -16.55 -2.95 5.08
CA LEU A 354 -16.27 -3.89 6.16
C LEU A 354 -16.55 -3.29 7.54
N ILE A 355 -16.14 -2.04 7.78
CA ILE A 355 -16.41 -1.34 9.04
C ILE A 355 -17.93 -1.30 9.31
N HIS A 356 -18.74 -0.91 8.31
CA HIS A 356 -20.19 -0.87 8.46
C HIS A 356 -20.81 -2.26 8.70
N ALA A 357 -20.33 -3.27 7.97
CA ALA A 357 -20.80 -4.65 8.16
C ALA A 357 -20.48 -5.18 9.56
N ILE A 358 -19.29 -4.90 10.10
CA ILE A 358 -18.88 -5.31 11.44
C ILE A 358 -19.65 -4.51 12.50
N ALA A 359 -19.71 -3.19 12.38
CA ALA A 359 -20.35 -2.31 13.36
C ALA A 359 -21.85 -2.60 13.53
N ALA A 360 -22.54 -3.00 12.45
CA ALA A 360 -23.95 -3.39 12.49
C ALA A 360 -24.22 -4.59 13.44
N ARG A 361 -23.17 -5.34 13.80
CA ARG A 361 -23.27 -6.49 14.75
C ARG A 361 -22.76 -6.14 16.15
N SER A 362 -22.25 -4.92 16.35
CA SER A 362 -21.71 -4.38 17.62
C SER A 362 -20.84 -5.39 18.40
N PRO A 363 -19.83 -6.00 17.77
CA PRO A 363 -19.10 -7.09 18.38
C PRO A 363 -18.14 -6.61 19.46
N LYS A 364 -17.83 -7.53 20.38
CA LYS A 364 -16.60 -7.50 21.18
C LYS A 364 -15.69 -8.61 20.69
N PHE A 365 -14.40 -8.33 20.62
CA PHE A 365 -13.43 -9.30 20.14
C PHE A 365 -12.39 -9.62 21.21
N GLU A 366 -11.99 -10.87 21.26
CA GLU A 366 -10.79 -11.32 21.94
C GLU A 366 -9.74 -11.63 20.87
N ILE A 367 -8.57 -11.01 20.98
CA ILE A 367 -7.48 -11.18 20.03
C ILE A 367 -6.53 -12.28 20.51
N GLY A 368 -6.16 -13.19 19.62
CA GLY A 368 -5.09 -14.16 19.84
C GLY A 368 -3.71 -13.56 19.54
N GLU A 369 -2.70 -14.42 19.49
CA GLU A 369 -1.31 -13.98 19.19
C GLU A 369 -1.14 -13.69 17.69
N PRO A 370 -0.86 -12.44 17.31
CA PRO A 370 -0.68 -12.08 15.91
C PRO A 370 0.69 -12.52 15.38
N ARG A 371 0.77 -12.86 14.10
CA ARG A 371 2.03 -13.09 13.38
C ARG A 371 2.23 -12.06 12.30
N ILE A 372 3.44 -11.49 12.23
CA ILE A 372 3.79 -10.48 11.23
C ILE A 372 4.18 -11.17 9.92
N ALA A 373 3.70 -10.64 8.81
CA ALA A 373 4.11 -11.06 7.48
C ALA A 373 5.54 -10.60 7.19
N MET A 374 6.36 -11.54 6.77
CA MET A 374 7.76 -11.26 6.44
C MET A 374 7.85 -10.80 4.98
N ASN A 375 7.73 -9.49 4.76
CA ASN A 375 7.82 -8.86 3.45
C ASN A 375 8.73 -7.61 3.51
N ASN A 376 9.49 -7.35 2.46
CA ASN A 376 10.45 -6.24 2.42
C ASN A 376 9.78 -4.86 2.48
N SER A 377 8.55 -4.71 1.99
CA SER A 377 7.90 -3.39 1.89
C SER A 377 6.56 -3.32 2.58
N ILE A 378 5.80 -4.42 2.63
CA ILE A 378 4.48 -4.44 3.26
C ILE A 378 4.60 -4.62 4.77
N CYS A 379 3.87 -3.79 5.50
CA CYS A 379 3.64 -3.91 6.94
C CYS A 379 2.28 -4.58 7.15
N ALA A 380 2.25 -5.88 7.38
CA ALA A 380 1.00 -6.65 7.49
C ALA A 380 1.14 -7.80 8.49
N PHE A 381 0.01 -8.40 8.84
CA PHE A 381 -0.06 -9.67 9.55
C PHE A 381 -0.10 -10.83 8.54
N SER A 382 0.57 -11.93 8.85
CA SER A 382 0.37 -13.22 8.17
C SER A 382 -0.74 -14.03 8.80
N GLU A 383 -0.96 -13.85 10.12
CA GLU A 383 -2.04 -14.45 10.89
C GLU A 383 -2.51 -13.46 11.96
N LEU A 384 -3.80 -13.34 12.13
CA LEU A 384 -4.42 -12.52 13.18
C LEU A 384 -5.68 -13.21 13.70
N PRO A 385 -5.52 -14.18 14.64
CA PRO A 385 -6.65 -14.94 15.19
C PRO A 385 -7.52 -14.03 16.05
N ILE A 386 -8.83 -14.08 15.84
CA ILE A 386 -9.82 -13.33 16.63
C ILE A 386 -10.99 -14.27 16.99
N ARG A 387 -11.52 -14.08 18.20
CA ARG A 387 -12.77 -14.68 18.66
C ARG A 387 -13.81 -13.60 18.90
N ALA A 388 -14.97 -13.72 18.25
CA ALA A 388 -16.11 -12.87 18.54
C ALA A 388 -16.77 -13.30 19.87
N LEU A 389 -16.92 -12.34 20.78
CA LEU A 389 -17.63 -12.54 22.05
C LEU A 389 -19.11 -12.21 21.84
N ARG A 390 -19.98 -13.11 22.29
CA ARG A 390 -21.45 -12.95 22.24
C ARG A 390 -21.95 -12.10 23.39
#